data_a4c1301fbdbdbcb03e006f6e13ab406e
#
_entry.id   a4c1301fbdbdbcb03e006f6e13ab406e
#
_cell.length_a   1.000
_cell.length_b   1.000
_cell.length_c   1.000
_cell.angle_alpha   90.00
_cell.angle_beta   90.00
_cell.angle_gamma   90.00
#
_symmetry.space_group_name_H-M   'P 1'
#
loop_
_entity.id
_entity.type
_entity.pdbx_description
1 polymer ?
#
loop_
_entity_poly.entity_id
_entity_poly.type
_entity_poly.pdbx_seq_one_letter_code
_entity_poly.pdbx_strand_id
1 'polypeptide(L)'
;MALLAALACSRLESDDPYASLGLTYGKNLSHDEICLGGKLENPYKTINIQKACESLYPTRARVPVETTDLYVRFLPADDEEFAALEALGLDLVDHPVDYEIIRDGDWYHDPTLPEEAITWQYSLVPKDFDFPDIRYEILDECYLHEHAASTKAAEGVDWAEVERRAYEISGNASLLAPRTRSGEESVPSGRITLIDPDADGGKPVGVEGVRIFCNSFIRFDTAVTDRDGWYSMKKSFSSEVNYRMVFKNDAGFSIGFNLLLVPASVSTLGKAGPEGVNMTVTSDSEHKLYTRCVVNKAARDYIRRCGEDDMDLVAPPDDIRIWIFNKLNASSCIMMHHGAVIDQGRIAAFLGSWSVLVKIFAPDITVGTAAADSFSDIYSTTTHEMAHSSHYAQAGNGFWDDYIYYILESFVRQGDCYGDGSSEMAGLCELGEGWAYHIESKIYQQRYGGAYPSFGCGYWFKPQIFRYLDERGISPSEQLEAMEEDVRTREAFRDRLVQLYPSRRRVVEQVFNRYN
;
A
#
# COMPACT_ATOMS: atom_id res chain seq x y z
N MET A 1 8.93 -14.17 -8.31
CA MET A 1 10.24 -14.82 -8.29
C MET A 1 10.75 -14.96 -6.89
N ALA A 2 10.87 -13.93 -6.11
CA ALA A 2 11.06 -14.10 -4.69
C ALA A 2 9.84 -14.77 -4.03
N LEU A 3 8.65 -14.56 -4.56
CA LEU A 3 7.51 -15.43 -4.31
C LEU A 3 7.84 -16.91 -4.61
N LEU A 4 8.61 -17.20 -5.64
CA LEU A 4 9.07 -18.54 -5.98
C LEU A 4 10.24 -19.00 -5.12
N ALA A 5 11.15 -18.11 -4.75
CA ALA A 5 12.19 -18.42 -3.79
C ALA A 5 11.60 -18.61 -2.38
N ALA A 6 10.62 -17.81 -2.01
CA ALA A 6 9.87 -17.97 -0.76
C ALA A 6 8.98 -19.23 -0.75
N LEU A 7 8.37 -19.59 -1.89
CA LEU A 7 7.65 -20.85 -2.08
C LEU A 7 8.54 -22.06 -1.97
N ALA A 8 9.72 -21.91 -2.43
CA ALA A 8 10.67 -22.97 -2.48
C ALA A 8 11.38 -23.18 -1.12
N CYS A 9 11.52 -22.16 -0.30
CA CYS A 9 11.94 -22.28 1.09
C CYS A 9 10.86 -22.94 1.98
N SER A 10 9.57 -22.87 1.59
CA SER A 10 8.51 -23.67 2.19
C SER A 10 8.40 -24.98 1.39
N ARG A 11 8.73 -26.14 2.00
CA ARG A 11 8.53 -27.45 1.36
C ARG A 11 7.11 -27.55 0.83
N LEU A 12 6.98 -27.57 -0.51
CA LEU A 12 5.70 -27.81 -1.19
C LEU A 12 5.26 -29.26 -0.93
N GLU A 13 4.32 -29.46 -0.03
CA GLU A 13 3.71 -30.78 0.23
C GLU A 13 2.42 -31.01 -0.59
N SER A 14 2.06 -30.10 -1.50
CA SER A 14 0.84 -30.22 -2.32
C SER A 14 1.13 -30.05 -3.81
N ASP A 15 0.40 -30.80 -4.64
CA ASP A 15 0.43 -30.70 -6.10
C ASP A 15 -0.17 -29.38 -6.64
N ASP A 16 -0.76 -28.54 -5.75
CA ASP A 16 -1.27 -27.23 -6.08
C ASP A 16 -0.25 -26.17 -5.66
N PRO A 17 0.45 -25.55 -6.61
CA PRO A 17 1.46 -24.53 -6.33
C PRO A 17 0.88 -23.28 -5.65
N TYR A 18 -0.43 -23.07 -5.76
CA TYR A 18 -1.13 -21.94 -5.14
C TYR A 18 -1.56 -22.24 -3.69
N ALA A 19 -1.79 -23.50 -3.34
CA ALA A 19 -2.23 -23.90 -2.01
C ALA A 19 -1.19 -23.57 -0.92
N SER A 20 0.09 -23.65 -1.23
CA SER A 20 1.19 -23.31 -0.32
C SER A 20 1.32 -21.81 -0.06
N LEU A 21 0.88 -20.97 -1.00
CA LEU A 21 0.78 -19.51 -0.83
C LEU A 21 -0.47 -19.08 -0.06
N GLY A 22 -1.36 -20.02 0.25
CA GLY A 22 -2.69 -19.70 0.70
C GLY A 22 -3.57 -19.11 -0.38
N LEU A 23 -3.09 -19.18 -1.61
CA LEU A 23 -3.76 -18.75 -2.82
C LEU A 23 -4.61 -19.90 -3.37
N THR A 24 -5.53 -20.42 -2.60
CA THR A 24 -6.64 -21.17 -3.17
C THR A 24 -7.54 -20.12 -3.80
N TYR A 25 -7.34 -19.87 -5.07
CA TYR A 25 -8.25 -19.12 -5.91
C TYR A 25 -9.68 -19.54 -5.58
N GLY A 26 -10.47 -18.61 -5.13
CA GLY A 26 -11.91 -18.75 -4.94
C GLY A 26 -12.42 -19.37 -3.63
N LYS A 27 -11.62 -20.02 -2.77
CA LYS A 27 -12.17 -20.69 -1.58
C LYS A 27 -11.82 -20.08 -0.22
N ASN A 28 -10.74 -19.32 -0.09
CA ASN A 28 -10.33 -18.68 1.18
C ASN A 28 -10.46 -17.16 1.20
N LEU A 29 -10.87 -16.53 0.10
CA LEU A 29 -11.08 -15.09 0.01
C LEU A 29 -12.48 -14.67 0.55
N SER A 30 -13.39 -15.61 0.76
CA SER A 30 -14.80 -15.34 1.07
C SER A 30 -15.08 -14.61 2.38
N HIS A 31 -14.14 -14.56 3.31
CA HIS A 31 -14.35 -13.88 4.60
C HIS A 31 -14.05 -12.38 4.56
N ASP A 32 -13.23 -11.94 3.60
CA ASP A 32 -12.82 -10.54 3.47
C ASP A 32 -13.51 -9.83 2.30
N GLU A 33 -14.33 -10.54 1.56
CA GLU A 33 -15.10 -10.00 0.46
C GLU A 33 -16.36 -9.29 0.96
N ILE A 34 -16.62 -8.11 0.42
CA ILE A 34 -17.85 -7.37 0.67
C ILE A 34 -19.03 -8.17 0.12
N CYS A 35 -20.03 -8.45 0.95
CA CYS A 35 -21.27 -9.08 0.53
C CYS A 35 -22.36 -8.02 0.40
N LEU A 36 -22.81 -7.79 -0.83
CA LEU A 36 -23.87 -6.84 -1.14
C LEU A 36 -25.26 -7.45 -1.00
N GLY A 37 -26.20 -6.64 -0.56
CA GLY A 37 -27.62 -6.96 -0.47
C GLY A 37 -28.44 -6.37 -1.61
N GLY A 38 -29.60 -5.81 -1.27
CA GLY A 38 -30.47 -5.16 -2.22
C GLY A 38 -29.95 -3.81 -2.70
N LYS A 39 -30.24 -3.48 -3.96
CA LYS A 39 -29.98 -2.13 -4.47
C LYS A 39 -30.85 -1.12 -3.75
N LEU A 40 -30.26 -0.03 -3.31
CA LEU A 40 -30.92 1.12 -2.69
C LEU A 40 -31.18 2.21 -3.72
N GLU A 41 -32.26 2.95 -3.56
CA GLU A 41 -32.50 4.12 -4.40
C GLU A 41 -31.59 5.27 -3.96
N ASN A 42 -30.74 5.75 -4.85
CA ASN A 42 -29.79 6.82 -4.57
C ASN A 42 -30.48 8.14 -4.20
N PRO A 43 -30.33 8.67 -2.99
CA PRO A 43 -31.00 9.92 -2.55
C PRO A 43 -30.49 11.15 -3.32
N TYR A 44 -29.28 11.12 -3.84
CA TYR A 44 -28.66 12.23 -4.56
C TYR A 44 -29.03 12.30 -6.06
N LYS A 45 -29.90 11.39 -6.57
CA LYS A 45 -30.44 11.56 -7.91
C LYS A 45 -31.08 12.94 -8.05
N THR A 46 -30.79 13.61 -9.15
CA THR A 46 -31.34 14.93 -9.47
C THR A 46 -32.85 15.01 -9.24
N ILE A 47 -33.59 13.95 -9.64
CA ILE A 47 -35.03 13.87 -9.44
C ILE A 47 -35.44 13.78 -7.94
N ASN A 48 -34.67 13.12 -7.10
CA ASN A 48 -34.99 12.96 -5.67
C ASN A 48 -34.71 14.28 -4.92
N ILE A 49 -33.61 14.93 -5.24
CA ILE A 49 -33.28 16.27 -4.69
C ILE A 49 -34.33 17.30 -5.14
N GLN A 50 -34.75 17.28 -6.42
CA GLN A 50 -35.81 18.15 -6.92
C GLN A 50 -37.12 17.96 -6.13
N LYS A 51 -37.56 16.71 -5.92
CA LYS A 51 -38.76 16.40 -5.12
C LYS A 51 -38.62 16.85 -3.65
N ALA A 52 -37.42 16.73 -3.08
CA ALA A 52 -37.15 17.19 -1.72
C ALA A 52 -37.30 18.73 -1.63
N CYS A 53 -36.70 19.47 -2.56
CA CYS A 53 -36.87 20.93 -2.65
C CYS A 53 -38.34 21.34 -2.82
N GLU A 54 -39.08 20.70 -3.70
CA GLU A 54 -40.52 20.98 -3.92
C GLU A 54 -41.36 20.69 -2.66
N SER A 55 -41.01 19.64 -1.91
CA SER A 55 -41.69 19.27 -0.66
C SER A 55 -41.42 20.28 0.46
N LEU A 56 -40.20 20.78 0.59
CA LEU A 56 -39.81 21.70 1.68
C LEU A 56 -40.14 23.15 1.37
N TYR A 57 -40.14 23.53 0.08
CA TYR A 57 -40.35 24.91 -0.36
C TYR A 57 -41.48 25.06 -1.38
N PRO A 58 -42.72 24.63 -1.07
CA PRO A 58 -43.83 24.56 -2.02
C PRO A 58 -44.29 25.92 -2.55
N THR A 59 -44.02 27.00 -1.83
CA THR A 59 -44.43 28.37 -2.19
C THR A 59 -43.29 29.21 -2.80
N ARG A 60 -42.11 28.67 -2.90
CA ARG A 60 -40.92 29.34 -3.43
C ARG A 60 -40.88 29.19 -4.95
N ALA A 61 -40.36 30.21 -5.64
CA ALA A 61 -39.97 30.01 -7.04
C ALA A 61 -39.09 28.76 -7.14
N ARG A 62 -39.30 27.91 -8.13
CA ARG A 62 -38.63 26.61 -8.27
C ARG A 62 -37.15 26.77 -8.08
N VAL A 63 -36.60 26.08 -7.05
CA VAL A 63 -35.16 25.99 -6.86
C VAL A 63 -34.61 25.17 -8.04
N PRO A 64 -33.70 25.73 -8.86
CA PRO A 64 -33.15 24.99 -9.99
C PRO A 64 -32.26 23.86 -9.44
N VAL A 65 -32.63 22.64 -9.76
CA VAL A 65 -31.87 21.43 -9.47
C VAL A 65 -31.52 20.81 -10.82
N GLU A 66 -30.31 21.06 -11.29
CA GLU A 66 -29.77 20.52 -12.54
C GLU A 66 -28.64 19.55 -12.18
N THR A 67 -28.45 18.52 -12.98
CA THR A 67 -27.35 17.56 -12.80
C THR A 67 -26.02 18.29 -12.65
N THR A 68 -25.33 18.03 -11.57
CA THR A 68 -23.98 18.55 -11.30
C THR A 68 -22.92 17.48 -11.52
N ASP A 69 -23.26 16.24 -11.21
CA ASP A 69 -22.35 15.12 -11.19
C ASP A 69 -22.99 13.86 -11.83
N LEU A 70 -22.13 12.95 -12.25
CA LEU A 70 -22.52 11.64 -12.77
C LEU A 70 -21.96 10.55 -11.85
N TYR A 71 -22.80 9.64 -11.40
CA TYR A 71 -22.36 8.40 -10.79
C TYR A 71 -22.04 7.41 -11.90
N VAL A 72 -20.80 6.98 -11.95
CA VAL A 72 -20.25 6.20 -13.07
C VAL A 72 -19.49 4.98 -12.57
N ARG A 73 -19.28 4.01 -13.48
CA ARG A 73 -18.32 2.94 -13.27
C ARG A 73 -17.45 2.75 -14.49
N PHE A 74 -16.19 2.41 -14.25
CA PHE A 74 -15.17 2.13 -15.27
C PHE A 74 -14.78 0.67 -15.20
N LEU A 75 -14.47 0.05 -16.34
CA LEU A 75 -13.96 -1.31 -16.42
C LEU A 75 -12.62 -1.30 -17.14
N PRO A 76 -11.51 -1.10 -16.42
CA PRO A 76 -10.16 -1.22 -16.99
C PRO A 76 -9.93 -2.65 -17.51
N ALA A 77 -9.34 -2.74 -18.71
CA ALA A 77 -9.05 -4.03 -19.33
C ALA A 77 -7.75 -4.66 -18.79
N ASP A 78 -6.84 -3.81 -18.32
CA ASP A 78 -5.52 -4.21 -17.81
C ASP A 78 -4.97 -3.19 -16.79
N ASP A 79 -3.75 -3.46 -16.30
CA ASP A 79 -3.09 -2.62 -15.31
C ASP A 79 -2.71 -1.24 -15.88
N GLU A 80 -2.46 -1.09 -17.18
CA GLU A 80 -2.15 0.20 -17.82
C GLU A 80 -3.38 1.10 -17.84
N GLU A 81 -4.55 0.58 -18.21
CA GLU A 81 -5.81 1.29 -18.13
C GLU A 81 -6.19 1.63 -16.70
N PHE A 82 -5.93 0.71 -15.75
CA PHE A 82 -6.18 0.97 -14.34
C PHE A 82 -5.28 2.11 -13.81
N ALA A 83 -3.99 2.08 -14.10
CA ALA A 83 -3.06 3.14 -13.73
C ALA A 83 -3.42 4.49 -14.37
N ALA A 84 -3.86 4.49 -15.63
CA ALA A 84 -4.35 5.68 -16.30
C ALA A 84 -5.60 6.25 -15.62
N LEU A 85 -6.51 5.39 -15.18
CA LEU A 85 -7.70 5.79 -14.42
C LEU A 85 -7.34 6.39 -13.04
N GLU A 86 -6.40 5.79 -12.32
CA GLU A 86 -5.90 6.34 -11.06
C GLU A 86 -5.22 7.70 -11.23
N ALA A 87 -4.48 7.89 -12.33
CA ALA A 87 -3.80 9.16 -12.63
C ALA A 87 -4.76 10.35 -12.82
N LEU A 88 -6.05 10.09 -13.06
CA LEU A 88 -7.09 11.12 -13.09
C LEU A 88 -7.42 11.70 -11.71
N GLY A 89 -6.91 11.11 -10.64
CA GLY A 89 -7.14 11.57 -9.27
C GLY A 89 -8.57 11.38 -8.77
N LEU A 90 -9.31 10.43 -9.36
CA LEU A 90 -10.68 10.09 -8.95
C LEU A 90 -10.68 9.27 -7.66
N ASP A 91 -11.72 9.46 -6.85
CA ASP A 91 -12.02 8.57 -5.73
C ASP A 91 -12.67 7.30 -6.29
N LEU A 92 -11.87 6.24 -6.46
CA LEU A 92 -12.31 4.96 -7.01
C LEU A 92 -12.70 3.99 -5.90
N VAL A 93 -13.81 3.29 -6.11
CA VAL A 93 -14.33 2.26 -5.21
C VAL A 93 -14.62 0.99 -6.01
N ASP A 94 -14.21 -0.16 -5.50
CA ASP A 94 -14.34 -1.47 -6.17
C ASP A 94 -15.76 -2.05 -6.18
N HIS A 95 -16.70 -1.46 -5.45
CA HIS A 95 -18.09 -1.94 -5.31
C HIS A 95 -19.10 -0.82 -5.52
N PRO A 96 -20.34 -1.15 -5.93
CA PRO A 96 -21.41 -0.16 -6.05
C PRO A 96 -21.81 0.38 -4.68
N VAL A 97 -21.87 1.70 -4.56
CA VAL A 97 -22.14 2.41 -3.28
C VAL A 97 -23.63 2.65 -3.03
N ASP A 98 -24.48 2.25 -3.95
CA ASP A 98 -25.94 2.29 -3.88
C ASP A 98 -26.55 0.91 -3.58
N TYR A 99 -25.81 0.05 -2.87
CA TYR A 99 -26.27 -1.24 -2.39
C TYR A 99 -26.16 -1.33 -0.87
N GLU A 100 -27.04 -2.12 -0.27
CA GLU A 100 -26.89 -2.53 1.12
C GLU A 100 -25.60 -3.36 1.27
N ILE A 101 -24.80 -3.09 2.29
CA ILE A 101 -23.67 -3.95 2.65
C ILE A 101 -24.14 -4.88 3.77
N ILE A 102 -24.39 -6.17 3.43
CA ILE A 102 -24.81 -7.20 4.39
C ILE A 102 -23.62 -7.62 5.26
N ARG A 103 -22.45 -7.77 4.65
CA ARG A 103 -21.21 -8.06 5.32
C ARG A 103 -20.13 -7.17 4.72
N ASP A 104 -19.49 -6.39 5.56
CA ASP A 104 -18.38 -5.54 5.15
C ASP A 104 -17.10 -6.36 4.95
N GLY A 105 -16.17 -5.83 4.19
CA GLY A 105 -14.92 -6.48 3.83
C GLY A 105 -13.91 -5.52 3.25
N ASP A 106 -12.76 -6.06 2.89
CA ASP A 106 -11.63 -5.28 2.39
C ASP A 106 -11.64 -5.12 0.86
N TRP A 107 -12.39 -5.93 0.14
CA TRP A 107 -12.44 -5.94 -1.32
C TRP A 107 -13.80 -6.46 -1.84
N TYR A 108 -14.06 -6.17 -3.10
CA TYR A 108 -15.21 -6.68 -3.84
C TYR A 108 -14.82 -7.05 -5.26
N HIS A 109 -15.36 -8.14 -5.76
CA HIS A 109 -15.29 -8.51 -7.17
C HIS A 109 -16.69 -8.73 -7.73
N ASP A 110 -17.00 -8.11 -8.88
CA ASP A 110 -18.29 -8.30 -9.53
C ASP A 110 -18.42 -9.74 -10.03
N PRO A 111 -19.37 -10.52 -9.50
CA PRO A 111 -19.51 -11.94 -9.85
C PRO A 111 -19.89 -12.20 -11.32
N THR A 112 -20.19 -11.16 -12.09
CA THR A 112 -20.47 -11.26 -13.52
C THR A 112 -19.22 -11.17 -14.39
N LEU A 113 -18.07 -10.84 -13.78
CA LEU A 113 -16.77 -10.76 -14.47
C LEU A 113 -15.97 -12.05 -14.26
N PRO A 114 -15.01 -12.36 -15.15
CA PRO A 114 -14.00 -13.40 -14.91
C PRO A 114 -13.20 -13.11 -13.63
N GLU A 115 -12.83 -14.16 -12.88
CA GLU A 115 -12.09 -14.02 -11.61
C GLU A 115 -10.75 -13.27 -11.75
N GLU A 116 -10.10 -13.39 -12.92
CA GLU A 116 -8.84 -12.72 -13.24
C GLU A 116 -9.01 -11.28 -13.77
N ALA A 117 -10.23 -10.82 -13.97
CA ALA A 117 -10.49 -9.47 -14.48
C ALA A 117 -10.42 -8.43 -13.34
N ILE A 118 -9.97 -7.24 -13.67
CA ILE A 118 -10.13 -6.08 -12.77
C ILE A 118 -11.63 -5.81 -12.62
N THR A 119 -12.09 -5.69 -11.38
CA THR A 119 -13.51 -5.40 -11.12
C THR A 119 -13.88 -3.98 -11.51
N TRP A 120 -15.17 -3.71 -11.67
CA TRP A 120 -15.67 -2.36 -11.91
C TRP A 120 -15.19 -1.38 -10.84
N GLN A 121 -14.73 -0.21 -11.29
CA GLN A 121 -14.33 0.90 -10.44
C GLN A 121 -15.42 1.98 -10.47
N TYR A 122 -16.03 2.23 -9.33
CA TYR A 122 -17.13 3.18 -9.19
C TYR A 122 -16.60 4.53 -8.72
N SER A 123 -17.14 5.60 -9.27
CA SER A 123 -16.75 6.97 -8.91
C SER A 123 -17.87 7.97 -9.16
N LEU A 124 -17.67 9.18 -8.66
CA LEU A 124 -18.47 10.35 -8.97
C LEU A 124 -17.62 11.32 -9.76
N VAL A 125 -18.11 11.76 -10.91
CA VAL A 125 -17.41 12.71 -11.78
C VAL A 125 -18.30 13.91 -12.10
N PRO A 126 -17.74 15.11 -12.37
CA PRO A 126 -18.51 16.25 -12.84
C PRO A 126 -19.33 15.91 -14.09
N LYS A 127 -20.46 16.58 -14.30
CA LYS A 127 -21.33 16.32 -15.46
C LYS A 127 -20.65 16.54 -16.83
N ASP A 128 -19.64 17.39 -16.86
CA ASP A 128 -18.84 17.73 -18.04
C ASP A 128 -17.47 17.04 -18.06
N PHE A 129 -17.35 15.93 -17.34
CA PHE A 129 -16.13 15.13 -17.25
C PHE A 129 -15.70 14.61 -18.63
N ASP A 130 -14.43 14.80 -18.97
CA ASP A 130 -13.81 14.25 -20.17
C ASP A 130 -13.43 12.78 -19.94
N PHE A 131 -14.24 11.88 -20.46
CA PHE A 131 -14.08 10.45 -20.23
C PHE A 131 -12.85 9.91 -20.96
N PRO A 132 -11.99 9.13 -20.26
CA PRO A 132 -10.87 8.44 -20.90
C PRO A 132 -11.35 7.36 -21.86
N ASP A 133 -10.46 6.89 -22.73
CA ASP A 133 -10.71 5.73 -23.62
C ASP A 133 -10.63 4.41 -22.83
N ILE A 134 -11.42 4.32 -21.78
CA ILE A 134 -11.61 3.14 -20.91
C ILE A 134 -13.11 2.86 -20.90
N ARG A 135 -13.50 1.59 -20.94
CA ARG A 135 -14.91 1.22 -20.89
C ARG A 135 -15.59 1.79 -19.64
N TYR A 136 -16.69 2.52 -19.81
CA TYR A 136 -17.46 3.09 -18.71
C TYR A 136 -18.96 2.97 -18.90
N GLU A 137 -19.70 3.16 -17.82
CA GLU A 137 -21.17 3.26 -17.80
C GLU A 137 -21.59 4.37 -16.85
N ILE A 138 -22.54 5.20 -17.27
CA ILE A 138 -23.20 6.19 -16.41
C ILE A 138 -24.38 5.50 -15.74
N LEU A 139 -24.40 5.50 -14.42
CA LEU A 139 -25.39 4.80 -13.59
C LEU A 139 -26.52 5.74 -13.16
N ASP A 140 -26.19 6.94 -12.70
CA ASP A 140 -27.16 7.95 -12.26
C ASP A 140 -26.68 9.38 -12.59
N GLU A 141 -27.64 10.26 -12.85
CA GLU A 141 -27.45 11.72 -12.85
C GLU A 141 -27.76 12.27 -11.47
N CYS A 142 -26.78 12.98 -10.88
CA CYS A 142 -26.81 13.37 -9.48
C CYS A 142 -26.73 14.89 -9.31
N TYR A 143 -27.21 15.36 -8.18
CA TYR A 143 -27.07 16.75 -7.76
C TYR A 143 -26.39 16.82 -6.40
N LEU A 144 -25.26 17.49 -6.34
CA LEU A 144 -24.57 17.89 -5.12
C LEU A 144 -24.54 19.41 -5.05
N HIS A 145 -25.12 19.98 -4.02
CA HIS A 145 -25.29 21.44 -3.90
C HIS A 145 -23.95 22.18 -3.83
N GLU A 146 -22.91 21.55 -3.30
CA GLU A 146 -21.55 22.10 -3.21
C GLU A 146 -20.88 22.27 -4.60
N HIS A 147 -21.33 21.53 -5.60
CA HIS A 147 -20.85 21.61 -6.98
C HIS A 147 -21.76 22.47 -7.90
N ALA A 148 -22.91 22.87 -7.37
CA ALA A 148 -23.86 23.67 -8.14
C ALA A 148 -23.45 25.16 -8.20
N ALA A 149 -23.76 25.79 -9.32
CA ALA A 149 -23.61 27.24 -9.45
C ALA A 149 -24.50 27.97 -8.42
N SER A 150 -23.92 28.93 -7.70
CA SER A 150 -24.68 29.76 -6.76
C SER A 150 -25.72 30.60 -7.52
N THR A 151 -26.98 30.47 -7.14
CA THR A 151 -28.09 31.23 -7.73
C THR A 151 -28.89 31.92 -6.62
N LYS A 152 -29.52 33.09 -6.95
CA LYS A 152 -30.42 33.75 -6.00
C LYS A 152 -31.60 32.88 -5.55
N ALA A 153 -32.03 31.93 -6.38
CA ALA A 153 -33.10 31.00 -6.04
C ALA A 153 -32.67 29.96 -5.00
N ALA A 154 -31.36 29.67 -4.91
CA ALA A 154 -30.77 28.76 -3.95
C ALA A 154 -30.40 29.46 -2.61
N GLU A 155 -30.39 30.81 -2.56
CA GLU A 155 -30.10 31.54 -1.33
C GLU A 155 -31.10 31.19 -0.22
N GLY A 156 -30.60 30.78 0.97
CA GLY A 156 -31.41 30.41 2.13
C GLY A 156 -32.17 29.10 1.97
N VAL A 157 -31.73 28.21 1.09
CA VAL A 157 -32.12 26.80 1.08
C VAL A 157 -31.29 26.09 2.14
N ASP A 158 -31.95 25.35 3.02
CA ASP A 158 -31.30 24.46 3.97
C ASP A 158 -31.00 23.14 3.26
N TRP A 159 -29.79 23.02 2.70
CA TRP A 159 -29.38 21.85 1.92
C TRP A 159 -29.25 20.59 2.77
N ALA A 160 -28.93 20.73 4.06
CA ALA A 160 -28.92 19.58 4.99
C ALA A 160 -30.33 19.01 5.15
N GLU A 161 -31.35 19.85 5.28
CA GLU A 161 -32.74 19.41 5.35
C GLU A 161 -33.24 18.87 4.01
N VAL A 162 -32.79 19.43 2.87
CA VAL A 162 -33.08 18.89 1.53
C VAL A 162 -32.49 17.48 1.39
N GLU A 163 -31.23 17.28 1.80
CA GLU A 163 -30.59 15.96 1.77
C GLU A 163 -31.36 14.95 2.62
N ARG A 164 -31.68 15.29 3.87
CA ARG A 164 -32.48 14.43 4.77
C ARG A 164 -33.82 14.07 4.12
N ARG A 165 -34.49 15.04 3.53
CA ARG A 165 -35.77 14.79 2.84
C ARG A 165 -35.61 13.90 1.62
N ALA A 166 -34.49 14.00 0.88
CA ALA A 166 -34.18 13.12 -0.24
C ALA A 166 -33.96 11.66 0.24
N TYR A 167 -33.31 11.47 1.39
CA TYR A 167 -33.18 10.14 2.02
C TYR A 167 -34.55 9.55 2.40
N GLU A 168 -35.48 10.38 2.92
CA GLU A 168 -36.85 9.93 3.20
C GLU A 168 -37.60 9.55 1.93
N ILE A 169 -37.50 10.37 0.88
CA ILE A 169 -38.16 10.16 -0.42
C ILE A 169 -37.63 8.90 -1.12
N SER A 170 -36.33 8.61 -1.01
CA SER A 170 -35.70 7.43 -1.58
C SER A 170 -35.90 6.16 -0.72
N GLY A 171 -36.57 6.25 0.43
CA GLY A 171 -36.82 5.11 1.33
C GLY A 171 -35.65 4.77 2.25
N ASN A 172 -34.64 5.64 2.34
CA ASN A 172 -33.41 5.42 3.11
C ASN A 172 -33.39 6.16 4.47
N ALA A 173 -34.54 6.53 5.00
CA ALA A 173 -34.62 7.28 6.26
C ALA A 173 -33.93 6.59 7.45
N SER A 174 -33.81 5.27 7.44
CA SER A 174 -33.10 4.48 8.47
C SER A 174 -31.59 4.70 8.50
N LEU A 175 -31.02 5.20 7.40
CA LEU A 175 -29.59 5.49 7.29
C LEU A 175 -29.22 6.90 7.80
N LEU A 176 -30.22 7.75 8.08
CA LEU A 176 -29.99 9.08 8.62
C LEU A 176 -29.47 9.00 10.04
N ALA A 177 -28.38 9.73 10.32
CA ALA A 177 -27.89 9.90 11.67
C ALA A 177 -28.95 10.58 12.55
N PRO A 178 -29.06 10.19 13.85
CA PRO A 178 -29.94 10.88 14.80
C PRO A 178 -29.62 12.39 14.80
N ARG A 179 -30.67 13.24 14.79
CA ARG A 179 -30.46 14.68 14.92
C ARG A 179 -29.74 14.99 16.24
N THR A 180 -28.56 15.58 16.18
CA THR A 180 -27.94 16.19 17.35
C THR A 180 -28.77 17.39 17.79
N ARG A 181 -28.59 17.83 19.05
CA ARG A 181 -29.33 19.01 19.57
C ARG A 181 -29.04 20.29 18.76
N SER A 182 -27.91 20.36 18.06
CA SER A 182 -27.51 21.46 17.17
C SER A 182 -28.10 21.36 15.77
N GLY A 183 -28.59 20.18 15.33
CA GLY A 183 -29.07 19.96 13.96
C GLY A 183 -28.00 20.12 12.88
N GLU A 184 -26.74 20.26 13.28
CA GLU A 184 -25.63 20.55 12.39
C GLU A 184 -25.07 19.29 11.76
N GLU A 185 -24.69 19.39 10.49
CA GLU A 185 -23.84 18.44 9.81
C GLU A 185 -22.47 18.39 10.50
N SER A 186 -21.85 17.21 10.52
CA SER A 186 -20.50 17.04 11.06
C SER A 186 -19.50 16.81 9.93
N VAL A 187 -18.34 17.44 10.04
CA VAL A 187 -17.18 17.14 9.22
C VAL A 187 -16.41 16.01 9.88
N PRO A 188 -16.32 14.82 9.25
CA PRO A 188 -15.65 13.69 9.87
C PRO A 188 -14.19 13.99 10.16
N SER A 189 -13.75 13.73 11.37
CA SER A 189 -12.36 13.86 11.79
C SER A 189 -12.02 12.82 12.84
N GLY A 190 -10.75 12.51 13.01
CA GLY A 190 -10.35 11.53 14.00
C GLY A 190 -8.86 11.27 14.01
N ARG A 191 -8.49 10.25 14.77
CA ARG A 191 -7.10 9.89 14.95
C ARG A 191 -6.92 8.39 14.84
N ILE A 192 -5.99 7.95 13.97
CA ILE A 192 -5.59 6.56 13.83
C ILE A 192 -4.18 6.40 14.39
N THR A 193 -4.03 5.52 15.36
CA THR A 193 -2.75 5.26 16.04
C THR A 193 -2.41 3.78 16.06
N LEU A 194 -1.13 3.48 16.29
CA LEU A 194 -0.56 2.14 16.37
C LEU A 194 0.29 2.05 17.63
N ILE A 195 0.28 0.92 18.32
CA ILE A 195 1.13 0.66 19.47
C ILE A 195 2.22 -0.34 19.09
N ASP A 196 3.48 0.08 19.28
CA ASP A 196 4.63 -0.81 19.33
C ASP A 196 4.89 -1.17 20.80
N PRO A 197 4.73 -2.45 21.20
CA PRO A 197 4.91 -2.81 22.60
C PRO A 197 6.35 -2.66 23.11
N ASP A 198 7.33 -2.71 22.21
CA ASP A 198 8.76 -2.74 22.54
C ASP A 198 9.47 -1.40 22.30
N ALA A 199 8.79 -0.43 21.70
CA ALA A 199 9.33 0.90 21.47
C ALA A 199 8.35 2.00 21.92
N ASP A 200 8.79 3.26 21.87
CA ASP A 200 8.01 4.46 22.20
C ASP A 200 7.39 4.43 23.62
N GLY A 201 7.87 3.52 24.48
CA GLY A 201 7.34 3.26 25.82
C GLY A 201 5.94 2.64 25.80
N GLY A 202 5.56 1.94 24.73
CA GLY A 202 4.24 1.37 24.51
C GLY A 202 3.15 2.42 24.32
N LYS A 203 3.51 3.65 23.93
CA LYS A 203 2.55 4.73 23.69
C LYS A 203 2.03 4.67 22.26
N PRO A 204 0.76 5.04 22.03
CA PRO A 204 0.22 5.16 20.69
C PRO A 204 0.99 6.21 19.86
N VAL A 205 1.48 5.79 18.69
CA VAL A 205 2.07 6.67 17.65
C VAL A 205 1.11 6.77 16.46
N GLY A 206 1.18 7.86 15.70
CA GLY A 206 0.31 8.04 14.53
C GLY A 206 0.58 7.00 13.44
N VAL A 207 -0.49 6.52 12.80
CA VAL A 207 -0.40 5.83 11.50
C VAL A 207 -0.36 6.92 10.44
N GLU A 208 0.86 7.28 10.02
CA GLU A 208 1.16 8.43 9.16
C GLU A 208 0.98 8.11 7.67
N GLY A 209 0.44 9.06 6.91
CA GLY A 209 0.45 9.06 5.45
C GLY A 209 -0.58 8.12 4.80
N VAL A 210 -1.44 7.46 5.57
CA VAL A 210 -2.51 6.62 5.01
C VAL A 210 -3.72 7.46 4.64
N ARG A 211 -4.44 7.04 3.61
CA ARG A 211 -5.64 7.72 3.17
C ARG A 211 -6.86 7.15 3.92
N ILE A 212 -7.60 8.01 4.61
CA ILE A 212 -8.91 7.68 5.14
C ILE A 212 -9.94 8.09 4.10
N PHE A 213 -10.66 7.11 3.60
CA PHE A 213 -11.77 7.28 2.67
C PHE A 213 -13.09 7.16 3.44
N CYS A 214 -14.04 8.02 3.14
CA CYS A 214 -15.39 7.91 3.68
C CYS A 214 -16.45 8.14 2.61
N ASN A 215 -17.58 7.45 2.74
CA ASN A 215 -18.70 7.67 1.85
C ASN A 215 -20.06 7.45 2.52
N SER A 216 -21.05 8.21 2.03
CA SER A 216 -22.46 7.95 2.20
C SER A 216 -23.12 7.99 0.83
N PHE A 217 -23.55 6.82 0.32
CA PHE A 217 -23.87 6.66 -1.09
C PHE A 217 -22.74 7.21 -1.98
N ILE A 218 -23.08 8.04 -2.96
CA ILE A 218 -22.16 8.64 -3.92
C ILE A 218 -21.37 9.85 -3.36
N ARG A 219 -21.66 10.30 -2.17
CA ARG A 219 -20.95 11.40 -1.55
C ARG A 219 -19.68 10.89 -0.91
N PHE A 220 -18.55 11.11 -1.59
CA PHE A 220 -17.22 10.67 -1.18
C PHE A 220 -16.40 11.81 -0.61
N ASP A 221 -15.50 11.49 0.31
CA ASP A 221 -14.43 12.37 0.73
C ASP A 221 -13.21 11.57 1.20
N THR A 222 -12.04 12.16 1.09
CA THR A 222 -10.77 11.56 1.50
C THR A 222 -9.90 12.54 2.25
N ALA A 223 -9.16 12.03 3.24
CA ALA A 223 -8.13 12.76 3.96
C ALA A 223 -6.91 11.87 4.19
N VAL A 224 -5.73 12.45 4.23
CA VAL A 224 -4.49 11.75 4.58
C VAL A 224 -4.18 12.01 6.05
N THR A 225 -3.77 10.97 6.77
CA THR A 225 -3.36 11.09 8.16
C THR A 225 -2.02 11.80 8.29
N ASP A 226 -1.92 12.73 9.22
CA ASP A 226 -0.67 13.40 9.55
C ASP A 226 0.28 12.51 10.39
N ARG A 227 1.44 13.06 10.78
CA ARG A 227 2.45 12.37 11.59
C ARG A 227 1.91 11.82 12.92
N ASP A 228 0.94 12.50 13.51
CA ASP A 228 0.32 12.10 14.76
C ASP A 228 -0.91 11.20 14.56
N GLY A 229 -1.24 10.89 13.30
CA GLY A 229 -2.37 10.06 12.89
C GLY A 229 -3.70 10.80 12.79
N TRP A 230 -3.71 12.13 12.89
CA TRP A 230 -4.93 12.91 12.74
C TRP A 230 -5.35 13.04 11.27
N TYR A 231 -6.66 13.01 11.05
CA TYR A 231 -7.27 13.31 9.75
C TYR A 231 -8.50 14.20 9.94
N SER A 232 -8.83 14.96 8.92
CA SER A 232 -10.07 15.73 8.86
C SER A 232 -10.54 15.80 7.41
N MET A 233 -11.78 15.41 7.19
CA MET A 233 -12.44 15.52 5.90
C MET A 233 -12.71 16.97 5.54
N LYS A 234 -13.11 17.23 4.30
CA LYS A 234 -13.47 18.56 3.81
C LYS A 234 -14.98 18.74 3.75
N LYS A 235 -15.72 17.63 3.51
CA LYS A 235 -17.18 17.64 3.37
C LYS A 235 -17.85 17.27 4.69
N SER A 236 -19.00 17.86 4.95
CA SER A 236 -19.89 17.50 6.06
C SER A 236 -20.84 16.38 5.65
N PHE A 237 -21.31 15.61 6.58
CA PHE A 237 -22.28 14.53 6.39
C PHE A 237 -23.40 14.62 7.41
N SER A 238 -24.64 14.25 6.98
CA SER A 238 -25.85 14.22 7.83
C SER A 238 -26.33 12.81 8.14
N SER A 239 -25.69 11.79 7.57
CA SER A 239 -26.07 10.37 7.66
C SER A 239 -24.93 9.53 8.24
N GLU A 240 -25.19 8.25 8.47
CA GLU A 240 -24.14 7.27 8.71
C GLU A 240 -23.18 7.23 7.53
N VAL A 241 -21.89 7.04 7.84
CA VAL A 241 -20.79 7.08 6.90
C VAL A 241 -20.02 5.77 7.00
N ASN A 242 -19.66 5.20 5.86
CA ASN A 242 -18.71 4.10 5.79
C ASN A 242 -17.30 4.68 5.81
N TYR A 243 -16.44 4.14 6.66
CA TYR A 243 -15.04 4.55 6.77
C TYR A 243 -14.11 3.41 6.37
N ARG A 244 -13.08 3.74 5.58
CA ARG A 244 -12.07 2.80 5.11
C ARG A 244 -10.69 3.42 5.19
N MET A 245 -9.70 2.60 5.48
CA MET A 245 -8.29 2.97 5.42
C MET A 245 -7.68 2.39 4.16
N VAL A 246 -7.17 3.23 3.28
CA VAL A 246 -6.49 2.85 2.04
C VAL A 246 -4.99 3.01 2.23
N PHE A 247 -4.26 1.92 2.03
CA PHE A 247 -2.82 1.86 2.26
C PHE A 247 -2.01 2.31 1.02
N LYS A 248 -2.40 3.44 0.44
CA LYS A 248 -1.63 4.21 -0.53
C LYS A 248 -1.04 5.41 0.21
N ASN A 249 0.25 5.32 0.55
CA ASN A 249 0.91 6.31 1.40
C ASN A 249 1.37 7.52 0.60
N ASP A 250 1.29 8.70 1.20
CA ASP A 250 1.74 9.97 0.59
C ASP A 250 3.27 10.08 0.43
N ALA A 251 4.02 9.15 1.02
CA ALA A 251 5.47 9.02 0.83
C ALA A 251 5.86 8.21 -0.43
N GLY A 252 4.91 7.89 -1.30
CA GLY A 252 5.20 7.24 -2.59
C GLY A 252 5.30 5.72 -2.51
N PHE A 253 4.53 5.06 -1.65
CA PHE A 253 4.41 3.60 -1.66
C PHE A 253 2.97 3.13 -1.43
N SER A 254 2.69 1.91 -1.87
CA SER A 254 1.41 1.24 -1.67
C SER A 254 1.60 -0.13 -1.03
N ILE A 255 0.66 -0.53 -0.17
CA ILE A 255 0.69 -1.83 0.49
C ILE A 255 -0.46 -2.69 -0.03
N GLY A 256 -0.14 -3.87 -0.57
CA GLY A 256 -1.09 -4.93 -0.93
C GLY A 256 -1.10 -6.04 0.12
N PHE A 257 -2.20 -6.76 0.23
CA PHE A 257 -2.30 -7.93 1.10
C PHE A 257 -2.85 -9.11 0.33
N ASN A 258 -2.07 -10.20 0.25
CA ASN A 258 -2.33 -11.33 -0.65
C ASN A 258 -2.48 -10.85 -2.11
N LEU A 259 -3.17 -11.62 -2.92
CA LEU A 259 -3.40 -11.29 -4.32
C LEU A 259 -4.56 -10.30 -4.49
N LEU A 260 -4.26 -9.03 -4.58
CA LEU A 260 -5.24 -8.03 -4.99
C LEU A 260 -4.84 -7.48 -6.36
N LEU A 261 -5.78 -7.51 -7.30
CA LEU A 261 -5.68 -6.84 -8.59
C LEU A 261 -5.90 -5.32 -8.46
N VAL A 262 -5.50 -4.76 -7.33
CA VAL A 262 -5.60 -3.32 -7.02
C VAL A 262 -4.30 -2.85 -6.38
N PRO A 263 -3.86 -1.63 -6.66
CA PRO A 263 -2.54 -1.13 -6.25
C PRO A 263 -2.39 -0.92 -4.74
N ALA A 264 -3.48 -0.84 -3.98
CA ALA A 264 -3.41 -0.66 -2.53
C ALA A 264 -4.51 -1.41 -1.80
N SER A 265 -4.16 -2.03 -0.68
CA SER A 265 -5.13 -2.66 0.21
C SER A 265 -6.02 -1.65 0.89
N VAL A 266 -7.24 -2.08 1.14
CA VAL A 266 -8.23 -1.36 1.93
C VAL A 266 -8.54 -2.15 3.19
N SER A 267 -8.60 -1.49 4.35
CA SER A 267 -9.19 -2.05 5.57
C SER A 267 -10.45 -1.29 5.90
N THR A 268 -11.55 -2.01 6.10
CA THR A 268 -12.76 -1.38 6.60
C THR A 268 -12.58 -0.89 8.04
N LEU A 269 -13.02 0.30 8.33
CA LEU A 269 -13.15 0.84 9.70
C LEU A 269 -14.60 0.78 10.18
N GLY A 270 -15.49 0.27 9.33
CA GLY A 270 -16.92 0.09 9.61
C GLY A 270 -17.75 1.34 9.36
N LYS A 271 -19.03 1.24 9.76
CA LYS A 271 -19.99 2.35 9.75
C LYS A 271 -19.95 3.09 11.07
N ALA A 272 -19.92 4.41 11.01
CA ALA A 272 -20.00 5.28 12.17
C ALA A 272 -20.81 6.54 11.86
N GLY A 273 -21.03 7.38 12.89
CA GLY A 273 -21.63 8.69 12.70
C GLY A 273 -20.75 9.64 11.89
N PRO A 274 -21.31 10.77 11.49
CA PRO A 274 -20.62 11.76 10.66
C PRO A 274 -19.50 12.51 11.39
N GLU A 275 -19.30 12.29 12.69
CA GLU A 275 -18.23 12.91 13.48
C GLU A 275 -16.84 12.34 13.18
N GLY A 276 -16.76 11.12 12.61
CA GLY A 276 -15.50 10.46 12.30
C GLY A 276 -15.16 9.30 13.24
N VAL A 277 -14.00 8.67 13.03
CA VAL A 277 -13.54 7.47 13.75
C VAL A 277 -12.19 7.71 14.41
N ASN A 278 -12.08 7.33 15.67
CA ASN A 278 -10.81 7.22 16.38
C ASN A 278 -10.49 5.74 16.61
N MET A 279 -9.26 5.34 16.29
CA MET A 279 -8.83 3.95 16.42
C MET A 279 -7.40 3.86 16.93
N THR A 280 -7.16 2.92 17.82
CA THR A 280 -5.80 2.51 18.21
C THR A 280 -5.61 1.07 17.80
N VAL A 281 -4.66 0.83 16.87
CA VAL A 281 -4.31 -0.49 16.38
C VAL A 281 -3.27 -1.11 17.30
N THR A 282 -3.50 -2.36 17.70
CA THR A 282 -2.63 -3.13 18.58
C THR A 282 -2.47 -4.55 18.03
N SER A 283 -1.61 -5.37 18.65
CA SER A 283 -1.49 -6.80 18.31
C SER A 283 -2.79 -7.59 18.47
N ASP A 284 -3.74 -7.08 19.28
CA ASP A 284 -5.06 -7.70 19.47
C ASP A 284 -6.09 -7.26 18.41
N SER A 285 -5.73 -6.30 17.56
CA SER A 285 -6.56 -5.84 16.45
C SER A 285 -6.64 -6.91 15.35
N GLU A 286 -7.52 -6.69 14.38
CA GLU A 286 -7.58 -7.56 13.19
C GLU A 286 -6.17 -7.68 12.55
N HIS A 287 -5.73 -8.92 12.33
CA HIS A 287 -4.35 -9.25 11.97
C HIS A 287 -3.86 -8.51 10.70
N LYS A 288 -4.70 -8.39 9.67
CA LYS A 288 -4.33 -7.72 8.42
C LYS A 288 -4.17 -6.23 8.63
N LEU A 289 -5.08 -5.61 9.36
CA LEU A 289 -5.00 -4.19 9.71
C LEU A 289 -3.73 -3.89 10.50
N TYR A 290 -3.46 -4.72 11.53
CA TYR A 290 -2.25 -4.60 12.33
C TYR A 290 -0.99 -4.70 11.47
N THR A 291 -0.88 -5.75 10.68
CA THR A 291 0.29 -6.00 9.83
C THR A 291 0.50 -4.87 8.82
N ARG A 292 -0.56 -4.40 8.16
CA ARG A 292 -0.51 -3.25 7.23
C ARG A 292 -0.01 -1.98 7.92
N CYS A 293 -0.48 -1.72 9.14
CA CYS A 293 -0.03 -0.57 9.92
C CYS A 293 1.44 -0.66 10.33
N VAL A 294 1.94 -1.86 10.68
CA VAL A 294 3.35 -2.07 11.02
C VAL A 294 4.24 -1.90 9.78
N VAL A 295 3.87 -2.50 8.65
CA VAL A 295 4.59 -2.32 7.37
C VAL A 295 4.57 -0.86 6.93
N ASN A 296 3.42 -0.18 7.03
CA ASN A 296 3.32 1.26 6.75
C ASN A 296 4.29 2.07 7.63
N LYS A 297 4.33 1.77 8.92
CA LYS A 297 5.24 2.45 9.87
C LYS A 297 6.71 2.24 9.49
N ALA A 298 7.11 1.00 9.19
CA ALA A 298 8.47 0.65 8.83
C ALA A 298 8.92 1.33 7.52
N ALA A 299 8.11 1.24 6.47
CA ALA A 299 8.40 1.86 5.18
C ALA A 299 8.47 3.39 5.28
N ARG A 300 7.51 4.01 5.99
CA ARG A 300 7.48 5.45 6.21
C ARG A 300 8.69 5.94 7.01
N ASP A 301 9.03 5.24 8.10
CA ASP A 301 10.21 5.56 8.90
C ASP A 301 11.50 5.42 8.08
N TYR A 302 11.61 4.37 7.25
CA TYR A 302 12.77 4.18 6.38
C TYR A 302 12.95 5.35 5.40
N ILE A 303 11.89 5.70 4.65
CA ILE A 303 11.93 6.81 3.67
C ILE A 303 12.30 8.13 4.35
N ARG A 304 11.70 8.41 5.53
CA ARG A 304 12.05 9.61 6.29
C ARG A 304 13.51 9.64 6.68
N ARG A 305 14.09 8.52 7.11
CA ARG A 305 15.49 8.41 7.49
C ARG A 305 16.45 8.55 6.33
N CYS A 306 16.02 8.22 5.11
CA CYS A 306 16.82 8.50 3.91
C CYS A 306 17.03 10.00 3.71
N GLY A 307 16.04 10.87 4.01
CA GLY A 307 16.09 12.28 3.70
C GLY A 307 16.28 13.24 4.88
N GLU A 308 15.69 12.92 6.04
CA GLU A 308 15.58 13.85 7.17
C GLU A 308 16.55 13.55 8.32
N ASP A 309 16.95 12.30 8.46
CA ASP A 309 17.78 11.82 9.58
C ASP A 309 19.26 11.63 9.17
N ASP A 310 20.00 10.98 10.03
CA ASP A 310 21.46 10.82 10.00
C ASP A 310 22.00 9.84 8.94
N MET A 311 21.15 9.26 8.11
CA MET A 311 21.58 8.22 7.17
C MET A 311 21.92 8.77 5.79
N ASP A 312 21.25 9.82 5.33
CA ASP A 312 21.48 10.49 4.04
C ASP A 312 21.62 9.48 2.88
N LEU A 313 20.67 8.56 2.80
CA LEU A 313 20.65 7.50 1.78
C LEU A 313 19.89 7.96 0.53
N VAL A 314 20.24 7.37 -0.60
CA VAL A 314 19.36 7.39 -1.78
C VAL A 314 18.02 6.76 -1.37
N ALA A 315 16.94 7.51 -1.53
CA ALA A 315 15.61 7.00 -1.24
C ALA A 315 15.21 5.88 -2.22
N PRO A 316 14.34 4.96 -1.82
CA PRO A 316 13.67 4.08 -2.77
C PRO A 316 13.02 4.87 -3.91
N PRO A 317 12.81 4.27 -5.10
CA PRO A 317 12.02 4.90 -6.15
C PRO A 317 10.61 5.27 -5.65
N ASP A 318 9.98 6.26 -6.27
CA ASP A 318 8.56 6.55 -6.05
C ASP A 318 7.67 5.39 -6.53
N ASP A 319 6.48 5.26 -5.96
CA ASP A 319 5.48 4.23 -6.31
C ASP A 319 5.93 2.79 -6.02
N ILE A 320 6.66 2.59 -4.93
CA ILE A 320 7.02 1.24 -4.43
C ILE A 320 5.75 0.46 -4.09
N ARG A 321 5.66 -0.77 -4.61
CA ARG A 321 4.59 -1.73 -4.30
C ARG A 321 5.07 -2.77 -3.31
N ILE A 322 4.55 -2.70 -2.08
CA ILE A 322 4.86 -3.64 -1.00
C ILE A 322 3.71 -4.62 -0.85
N TRP A 323 3.95 -5.92 -1.07
CA TRP A 323 2.93 -6.95 -0.91
C TRP A 323 3.19 -7.81 0.32
N ILE A 324 2.17 -7.96 1.17
CA ILE A 324 2.22 -8.77 2.39
C ILE A 324 1.61 -10.14 2.11
N PHE A 325 2.30 -11.20 2.50
CA PHE A 325 1.81 -12.57 2.41
C PHE A 325 1.88 -13.26 3.78
N ASN A 326 0.73 -13.48 4.39
CA ASN A 326 0.63 -14.02 5.76
C ASN A 326 0.99 -15.52 5.87
N LYS A 327 1.17 -16.21 4.77
CA LYS A 327 1.58 -17.63 4.74
C LYS A 327 2.99 -17.87 4.22
N LEU A 328 3.71 -16.83 3.87
CA LEU A 328 5.11 -16.93 3.46
C LEU A 328 6.04 -16.70 4.65
N ASN A 329 7.11 -17.51 4.71
CA ASN A 329 8.18 -17.37 5.71
C ASN A 329 9.36 -16.52 5.22
N ALA A 330 9.33 -16.07 3.98
CA ALA A 330 10.43 -15.32 3.39
C ALA A 330 9.92 -14.02 2.77
N SER A 331 10.78 -13.02 2.81
CA SER A 331 10.57 -11.70 2.21
C SER A 331 11.58 -11.48 1.07
N SER A 332 11.38 -10.44 0.28
CA SER A 332 12.29 -10.15 -0.83
C SER A 332 12.00 -8.81 -1.49
N CYS A 333 13.04 -8.20 -2.03
CA CYS A 333 12.96 -7.01 -2.87
C CYS A 333 13.40 -7.38 -4.29
N ILE A 334 12.46 -7.43 -5.21
CA ILE A 334 12.70 -7.82 -6.61
C ILE A 334 12.51 -6.68 -7.61
N MET A 335 11.96 -5.55 -7.19
CA MET A 335 11.76 -4.33 -7.99
C MET A 335 11.06 -4.59 -9.34
N MET A 336 10.07 -5.48 -9.34
CA MET A 336 9.43 -5.95 -10.57
C MET A 336 8.56 -4.87 -11.20
N HIS A 337 7.84 -4.09 -10.40
CA HIS A 337 7.05 -2.95 -10.87
C HIS A 337 7.95 -1.89 -11.53
N HIS A 338 9.18 -1.73 -11.04
CA HIS A 338 10.18 -0.80 -11.58
C HIS A 338 11.01 -1.39 -12.73
N GLY A 339 10.62 -2.54 -13.25
CA GLY A 339 11.19 -3.10 -14.46
C GLY A 339 12.42 -3.98 -14.26
N ALA A 340 12.86 -4.23 -13.03
CA ALA A 340 13.81 -5.30 -12.81
C ALA A 340 13.17 -6.62 -13.24
N VAL A 341 13.95 -7.48 -13.91
CA VAL A 341 13.44 -8.79 -14.36
C VAL A 341 12.50 -8.74 -15.59
N ILE A 342 12.44 -7.65 -16.33
CA ILE A 342 11.62 -7.56 -17.56
C ILE A 342 12.26 -8.30 -18.74
N ASP A 343 13.56 -8.54 -18.80
CA ASP A 343 14.13 -9.43 -19.82
C ASP A 343 13.81 -10.89 -19.48
N GLN A 344 12.56 -11.22 -19.78
CA GLN A 344 11.89 -12.46 -19.42
C GLN A 344 12.47 -13.70 -20.07
N GLY A 345 13.38 -13.57 -21.03
CA GLY A 345 13.95 -14.70 -21.72
C GLY A 345 14.74 -15.64 -20.81
N ARG A 346 15.56 -15.09 -19.93
CA ARG A 346 16.33 -15.90 -18.97
C ARG A 346 15.45 -16.49 -17.88
N ILE A 347 14.51 -15.71 -17.38
CA ILE A 347 13.67 -16.07 -16.24
C ILE A 347 12.49 -16.93 -16.67
N ALA A 348 11.86 -16.66 -17.81
CA ALA A 348 10.80 -17.51 -18.37
C ALA A 348 11.34 -18.88 -18.76
N ALA A 349 12.56 -18.97 -19.31
CA ALA A 349 13.22 -20.25 -19.57
C ALA A 349 13.50 -21.04 -18.29
N PHE A 350 13.70 -20.35 -17.17
CA PHE A 350 13.99 -20.95 -15.87
C PHE A 350 12.71 -21.35 -15.11
N LEU A 351 11.64 -20.55 -15.21
CA LEU A 351 10.41 -20.70 -14.45
C LEU A 351 9.31 -21.50 -15.17
N GLY A 352 9.40 -21.68 -16.49
CA GLY A 352 8.37 -22.38 -17.25
C GLY A 352 6.96 -21.82 -17.01
N SER A 353 6.04 -22.67 -16.54
CA SER A 353 4.64 -22.30 -16.27
C SER A 353 4.45 -21.28 -15.15
N TRP A 354 5.46 -21.09 -14.28
CA TRP A 354 5.42 -20.11 -13.18
C TRP A 354 5.57 -18.65 -13.67
N SER A 355 5.98 -18.45 -14.93
CA SER A 355 6.09 -17.11 -15.53
C SER A 355 4.78 -16.30 -15.51
N VAL A 356 3.63 -16.97 -15.46
CA VAL A 356 2.30 -16.33 -15.37
C VAL A 356 2.12 -15.64 -14.03
N LEU A 357 2.54 -16.26 -12.93
CA LEU A 357 2.47 -15.66 -11.58
C LEU A 357 3.31 -14.39 -11.48
N VAL A 358 4.46 -14.39 -12.10
CA VAL A 358 5.36 -13.23 -12.14
C VAL A 358 4.70 -12.03 -12.84
N LYS A 359 3.88 -12.25 -13.85
CA LYS A 359 3.17 -11.18 -14.56
C LYS A 359 2.01 -10.58 -13.76
N ILE A 360 1.34 -11.43 -12.97
CA ILE A 360 0.14 -11.02 -12.22
C ILE A 360 0.51 -10.14 -11.02
N PHE A 361 1.68 -10.34 -10.41
CA PHE A 361 1.97 -9.75 -9.11
C PHE A 361 2.81 -8.48 -9.11
N ALA A 362 3.60 -8.24 -10.13
CA ALA A 362 4.51 -7.09 -10.23
C ALA A 362 4.77 -6.28 -8.92
N PRO A 363 5.05 -6.92 -7.76
CA PRO A 363 5.46 -6.20 -6.57
C PRO A 363 6.93 -5.81 -6.69
N ASP A 364 7.32 -4.74 -6.00
CA ASP A 364 8.73 -4.42 -5.79
C ASP A 364 9.26 -5.16 -4.57
N ILE A 365 8.48 -5.15 -3.51
CA ILE A 365 8.80 -5.77 -2.23
C ILE A 365 7.72 -6.76 -1.84
N THR A 366 8.14 -7.92 -1.37
CA THR A 366 7.28 -8.92 -0.74
C THR A 366 7.67 -9.07 0.73
N VAL A 367 6.71 -8.96 1.63
CA VAL A 367 6.89 -9.18 3.07
C VAL A 367 6.13 -10.43 3.48
N GLY A 368 6.85 -11.49 3.82
CA GLY A 368 6.30 -12.72 4.37
C GLY A 368 6.16 -12.64 5.88
N THR A 369 4.97 -12.91 6.42
CA THR A 369 4.69 -12.76 7.85
C THR A 369 4.30 -14.06 8.55
N ALA A 370 4.46 -15.22 7.90
CA ALA A 370 4.10 -16.50 8.50
C ALA A 370 4.93 -16.88 9.75
N ALA A 371 6.16 -16.39 9.84
CA ALA A 371 7.04 -16.57 11.01
C ALA A 371 7.33 -15.26 11.75
N ALA A 372 6.80 -14.13 11.29
CA ALA A 372 7.02 -12.80 11.85
C ALA A 372 5.72 -12.29 12.48
N ASP A 373 5.52 -12.58 13.75
CA ASP A 373 4.28 -12.29 14.50
C ASP A 373 4.43 -11.08 15.42
N SER A 374 5.66 -10.68 15.75
CA SER A 374 5.90 -9.49 16.56
C SER A 374 6.00 -8.22 15.71
N PHE A 375 5.75 -7.09 16.35
CA PHE A 375 5.95 -5.78 15.71
C PHE A 375 7.38 -5.65 15.20
N SER A 376 8.35 -5.95 16.07
CA SER A 376 9.78 -5.81 15.77
C SER A 376 10.23 -6.68 14.61
N ASP A 377 9.67 -7.90 14.45
CA ASP A 377 10.01 -8.79 13.34
C ASP A 377 9.48 -8.25 12.00
N ILE A 378 8.20 -7.83 11.96
CA ILE A 378 7.59 -7.26 10.76
C ILE A 378 8.29 -5.94 10.38
N TYR A 379 8.57 -5.10 11.37
CA TYR A 379 9.26 -3.82 11.18
C TYR A 379 10.68 -4.01 10.63
N SER A 380 11.44 -4.91 11.24
CA SER A 380 12.81 -5.27 10.86
C SER A 380 12.87 -5.82 9.45
N THR A 381 12.05 -6.83 9.14
CA THR A 381 11.95 -7.42 7.81
C THR A 381 11.58 -6.37 6.74
N THR A 382 10.58 -5.54 7.01
CA THR A 382 10.21 -4.48 6.07
C THR A 382 11.36 -3.50 5.84
N THR A 383 12.09 -3.13 6.90
CA THR A 383 13.25 -2.25 6.80
C THR A 383 14.38 -2.87 5.97
N HIS A 384 14.60 -4.18 6.09
CA HIS A 384 15.54 -4.94 5.27
C HIS A 384 15.22 -4.82 3.78
N GLU A 385 13.98 -5.09 3.40
CA GLU A 385 13.55 -5.02 2.01
C GLU A 385 13.56 -3.57 1.45
N MET A 386 13.26 -2.58 2.30
CA MET A 386 13.41 -1.16 1.93
C MET A 386 14.87 -0.76 1.70
N ALA A 387 15.82 -1.36 2.43
CA ALA A 387 17.26 -1.12 2.19
C ALA A 387 17.72 -1.67 0.83
N HIS A 388 17.17 -2.80 0.41
CA HIS A 388 17.37 -3.32 -0.94
C HIS A 388 16.83 -2.37 -2.02
N SER A 389 15.66 -1.75 -1.82
CA SER A 389 15.10 -0.81 -2.80
C SER A 389 15.93 0.47 -2.94
N SER A 390 16.58 0.95 -1.87
CA SER A 390 17.59 2.02 -1.95
C SER A 390 18.83 1.57 -2.74
N HIS A 391 19.30 0.34 -2.54
CA HIS A 391 20.40 -0.22 -3.31
C HIS A 391 20.04 -0.35 -4.79
N TYR A 392 18.81 -0.80 -5.09
CA TYR A 392 18.30 -0.79 -6.46
C TYR A 392 18.32 0.61 -7.09
N ALA A 393 17.87 1.62 -6.36
CA ALA A 393 17.86 3.00 -6.85
C ALA A 393 19.28 3.51 -7.17
N GLN A 394 20.29 3.02 -6.42
CA GLN A 394 21.71 3.35 -6.63
C GLN A 394 22.33 2.53 -7.77
N ALA A 395 22.13 1.22 -7.79
CA ALA A 395 22.81 0.29 -8.68
C ALA A 395 22.09 0.06 -10.02
N GLY A 396 20.77 0.25 -10.07
CA GLY A 396 19.95 0.10 -11.28
C GLY A 396 19.66 -1.34 -11.71
N ASN A 397 18.92 -1.46 -12.83
CA ASN A 397 18.39 -2.73 -13.33
C ASN A 397 19.48 -3.74 -13.68
N GLY A 398 20.60 -3.31 -14.22
CA GLY A 398 21.65 -4.23 -14.67
C GLY A 398 22.30 -5.02 -13.53
N PHE A 399 22.46 -4.42 -12.34
CA PHE A 399 22.87 -5.16 -11.15
C PHE A 399 21.76 -6.05 -10.66
N TRP A 400 20.51 -5.51 -10.61
CA TRP A 400 19.38 -6.16 -9.98
C TRP A 400 18.92 -7.42 -10.73
N ASP A 401 18.88 -7.38 -12.05
CA ASP A 401 18.52 -8.53 -12.89
C ASP A 401 19.48 -9.71 -12.68
N ASP A 402 20.79 -9.43 -12.63
CA ASP A 402 21.80 -10.46 -12.38
C ASP A 402 21.76 -10.95 -10.92
N TYR A 403 21.49 -10.08 -9.96
CA TYR A 403 21.32 -10.46 -8.55
C TYR A 403 20.12 -11.40 -8.35
N ILE A 404 18.96 -11.03 -8.90
CA ILE A 404 17.77 -11.90 -8.82
C ILE A 404 17.99 -13.22 -9.56
N TYR A 405 18.66 -13.20 -10.71
CA TYR A 405 19.03 -14.41 -11.42
C TYR A 405 19.89 -15.33 -10.55
N TYR A 406 20.89 -14.77 -9.84
CA TYR A 406 21.72 -15.51 -8.89
C TYR A 406 20.90 -16.16 -7.78
N ILE A 407 20.02 -15.42 -7.13
CA ILE A 407 19.14 -15.93 -6.05
C ILE A 407 18.32 -17.13 -6.52
N LEU A 408 17.75 -17.04 -7.72
CA LEU A 408 16.96 -18.14 -8.30
C LEU A 408 17.80 -19.36 -8.67
N GLU A 409 18.93 -19.14 -9.33
CA GLU A 409 19.82 -20.22 -9.72
C GLU A 409 20.33 -20.97 -8.48
N SER A 410 20.72 -20.23 -7.45
CA SER A 410 21.17 -20.79 -6.17
C SER A 410 20.08 -21.62 -5.53
N PHE A 411 18.86 -21.08 -5.49
CA PHE A 411 17.73 -21.83 -4.95
C PHE A 411 17.47 -23.15 -5.69
N VAL A 412 17.40 -23.14 -7.03
CA VAL A 412 17.13 -24.34 -7.82
C VAL A 412 18.25 -25.37 -7.70
N ARG A 413 19.49 -24.92 -7.62
CA ARG A 413 20.64 -25.83 -7.54
C ARG A 413 20.90 -26.37 -6.15
N GLN A 414 20.66 -25.57 -5.12
CA GLN A 414 21.12 -25.86 -3.75
C GLN A 414 19.97 -25.89 -2.73
N GLY A 415 18.76 -25.44 -3.11
CA GLY A 415 17.63 -25.30 -2.18
C GLY A 415 17.78 -24.12 -1.19
N ASP A 416 18.74 -23.23 -1.44
CA ASP A 416 19.03 -22.04 -0.64
C ASP A 416 19.16 -20.83 -1.56
N CYS A 417 18.43 -19.77 -1.28
CA CYS A 417 18.41 -18.54 -2.08
C CYS A 417 19.78 -17.84 -2.10
N TYR A 418 20.52 -17.92 -1.01
CA TYR A 418 21.83 -17.26 -0.91
C TYR A 418 22.97 -18.14 -1.47
N GLY A 419 22.73 -19.43 -1.69
CA GLY A 419 23.76 -20.36 -2.11
C GLY A 419 24.89 -20.52 -1.07
N ASP A 420 26.06 -20.99 -1.55
CA ASP A 420 27.23 -21.25 -0.72
C ASP A 420 28.41 -20.27 -0.96
N GLY A 421 28.22 -19.27 -1.80
CA GLY A 421 29.26 -18.28 -2.14
C GLY A 421 30.28 -18.76 -3.20
N SER A 422 30.12 -19.96 -3.77
CA SER A 422 31.08 -20.51 -4.74
C SER A 422 30.86 -20.04 -6.19
N SER A 423 29.71 -19.46 -6.51
CA SER A 423 29.41 -18.94 -7.84
C SER A 423 30.19 -17.66 -8.13
N GLU A 424 30.53 -17.44 -9.41
CA GLU A 424 31.13 -16.18 -9.88
C GLU A 424 30.23 -14.96 -9.63
N MET A 425 28.92 -15.16 -9.53
CA MET A 425 27.93 -14.12 -9.26
C MET A 425 27.63 -13.96 -7.76
N ALA A 426 28.26 -14.72 -6.89
CA ALA A 426 27.98 -14.68 -5.45
C ALA A 426 28.23 -13.29 -4.82
N GLY A 427 29.14 -12.50 -5.39
CA GLY A 427 29.42 -11.15 -4.94
C GLY A 427 28.21 -10.20 -4.98
N LEU A 428 27.26 -10.42 -5.89
CA LEU A 428 25.99 -9.66 -5.95
C LEU A 428 25.16 -9.89 -4.67
N CYS A 429 25.05 -11.15 -4.26
CA CYS A 429 24.37 -11.51 -3.01
C CYS A 429 25.14 -11.00 -1.79
N GLU A 430 26.46 -11.14 -1.76
CA GLU A 430 27.28 -10.64 -0.66
C GLU A 430 27.09 -9.14 -0.42
N LEU A 431 27.05 -8.36 -1.48
CA LEU A 431 26.87 -6.91 -1.40
C LEU A 431 25.42 -6.55 -1.05
N GLY A 432 24.44 -7.09 -1.77
CA GLY A 432 23.04 -6.79 -1.56
C GLY A 432 22.57 -7.16 -0.16
N GLU A 433 22.80 -8.40 0.26
CA GLU A 433 22.40 -8.90 1.58
C GLU A 433 23.23 -8.28 2.71
N GLY A 434 24.54 -8.14 2.49
CA GLY A 434 25.43 -7.51 3.48
C GLY A 434 25.00 -6.08 3.80
N TRP A 435 24.63 -5.33 2.79
CA TRP A 435 24.05 -3.98 2.91
C TRP A 435 22.73 -4.00 3.67
N ALA A 436 21.76 -4.77 3.21
CA ALA A 436 20.41 -4.79 3.78
C ALA A 436 20.41 -5.20 5.26
N TYR A 437 21.15 -6.25 5.62
CA TYR A 437 21.30 -6.66 7.02
C TYR A 437 22.02 -5.63 7.89
N HIS A 438 22.97 -4.87 7.33
CA HIS A 438 23.61 -3.78 8.07
C HIS A 438 22.61 -2.66 8.39
N ILE A 439 21.85 -2.21 7.41
CA ILE A 439 20.86 -1.13 7.58
C ILE A 439 19.73 -1.56 8.51
N GLU A 440 19.19 -2.76 8.32
CA GLU A 440 18.22 -3.38 9.21
C GLU A 440 18.71 -3.38 10.67
N SER A 441 19.92 -3.90 10.91
CA SER A 441 20.51 -3.98 12.25
C SER A 441 20.72 -2.60 12.88
N LYS A 442 21.13 -1.62 12.07
CA LYS A 442 21.34 -0.23 12.53
C LYS A 442 20.02 0.42 12.94
N ILE A 443 19.00 0.32 12.11
CA ILE A 443 17.67 0.88 12.39
C ILE A 443 17.03 0.16 13.59
N TYR A 444 17.13 -1.17 13.63
CA TYR A 444 16.64 -1.95 14.77
C TYR A 444 17.27 -1.51 16.09
N GLN A 445 18.61 -1.38 16.13
CA GLN A 445 19.30 -0.93 17.34
C GLN A 445 18.89 0.49 17.76
N GLN A 446 18.73 1.39 16.80
CA GLN A 446 18.33 2.76 17.08
C GLN A 446 16.89 2.85 17.62
N ARG A 447 15.98 1.98 17.15
CA ARG A 447 14.59 1.95 17.58
C ARG A 447 14.40 1.22 18.92
N TYR A 448 14.98 0.03 19.06
CA TYR A 448 14.74 -0.84 20.20
C TYR A 448 15.85 -0.78 21.24
N GLY A 449 17.00 -0.21 20.92
CA GLY A 449 18.15 -0.15 21.81
C GLY A 449 18.87 -1.49 21.94
N GLY A 450 19.69 -1.61 22.98
CA GLY A 450 20.42 -2.84 23.27
C GLY A 450 21.70 -3.04 22.45
N ALA A 451 22.16 -4.30 22.39
CA ALA A 451 23.32 -4.66 21.59
C ALA A 451 22.98 -4.61 20.09
N TYR A 452 24.00 -4.30 19.28
CA TYR A 452 23.83 -4.34 17.82
C TYR A 452 23.44 -5.76 17.38
N PRO A 453 22.31 -5.95 16.68
CA PRO A 453 21.87 -7.26 16.22
C PRO A 453 22.90 -7.91 15.29
N SER A 454 22.94 -9.23 15.29
CA SER A 454 23.81 -10.02 14.41
C SER A 454 23.04 -10.59 13.21
N PHE A 455 22.05 -9.85 12.69
CA PHE A 455 21.27 -10.27 11.55
C PHE A 455 22.17 -10.59 10.36
N GLY A 456 21.90 -11.67 9.67
CA GLY A 456 22.68 -12.13 8.53
C GLY A 456 24.09 -12.67 8.82
N CYS A 457 24.60 -12.55 10.04
CA CYS A 457 25.96 -12.95 10.38
C CYS A 457 26.21 -14.47 10.36
N GLY A 458 25.15 -15.27 10.31
CA GLY A 458 25.22 -16.74 10.21
C GLY A 458 25.45 -17.26 8.79
N TYR A 459 25.30 -16.42 7.77
CA TYR A 459 25.49 -16.79 6.38
C TYR A 459 26.97 -16.73 5.96
N TRP A 460 27.27 -17.17 4.73
CA TRP A 460 28.63 -17.13 4.18
C TRP A 460 29.13 -15.70 3.90
N PHE A 461 28.25 -14.76 3.57
CA PHE A 461 28.56 -13.33 3.41
C PHE A 461 28.70 -12.62 4.77
N LYS A 462 29.29 -11.40 4.75
CA LYS A 462 29.74 -10.72 5.98
C LYS A 462 29.16 -9.30 6.12
N PRO A 463 27.91 -9.14 6.66
CA PRO A 463 27.35 -7.81 6.95
C PRO A 463 28.23 -6.96 7.87
N GLN A 464 29.08 -7.61 8.67
CA GLN A 464 30.02 -6.94 9.57
C GLN A 464 30.99 -6.00 8.85
N ILE A 465 31.26 -6.20 7.54
CA ILE A 465 32.13 -5.30 6.76
C ILE A 465 31.50 -3.91 6.73
N PHE A 466 30.23 -3.81 6.35
CA PHE A 466 29.45 -2.56 6.30
C PHE A 466 29.39 -1.89 7.69
N ARG A 467 29.10 -2.64 8.72
CA ARG A 467 29.09 -2.17 10.10
C ARG A 467 30.44 -1.58 10.53
N TYR A 468 31.54 -2.29 10.28
CA TYR A 468 32.86 -1.80 10.69
C TYR A 468 33.36 -0.62 9.87
N LEU A 469 32.91 -0.47 8.63
CA LEU A 469 33.11 0.74 7.84
C LEU A 469 32.39 1.92 8.51
N ASP A 470 31.12 1.77 8.83
CA ASP A 470 30.29 2.78 9.52
C ASP A 470 30.88 3.18 10.87
N GLU A 471 31.20 2.22 11.75
CA GLU A 471 31.85 2.46 13.06
C GLU A 471 33.19 3.21 12.94
N ARG A 472 33.83 3.21 11.77
CA ARG A 472 35.09 3.89 11.48
C ARG A 472 34.95 5.15 10.66
N GLY A 473 33.72 5.61 10.50
CA GLY A 473 33.40 6.88 9.87
C GLY A 473 33.33 6.86 8.34
N ILE A 474 33.09 5.69 7.74
CA ILE A 474 32.56 5.56 6.38
C ILE A 474 31.06 5.40 6.52
N SER A 475 30.32 6.48 6.34
CA SER A 475 28.87 6.51 6.60
C SER A 475 28.08 5.55 5.70
N PRO A 476 26.85 5.18 6.05
CA PRO A 476 25.98 4.42 5.16
C PRO A 476 25.79 5.10 3.78
N SER A 477 25.69 6.42 3.74
CA SER A 477 25.64 7.19 2.49
C SER A 477 26.88 6.98 1.62
N GLU A 478 28.07 7.13 2.21
CA GLU A 478 29.35 6.90 1.51
C GLU A 478 29.49 5.45 1.03
N GLN A 479 28.96 4.49 1.78
CA GLN A 479 28.95 3.07 1.40
C GLN A 479 28.00 2.82 0.22
N LEU A 480 26.78 3.37 0.28
CA LEU A 480 25.80 3.21 -0.79
C LEU A 480 26.26 3.88 -2.08
N GLU A 481 26.87 5.09 -2.02
CA GLU A 481 27.46 5.77 -3.18
C GLU A 481 28.48 4.89 -3.92
N ALA A 482 29.19 4.04 -3.20
CA ALA A 482 30.15 3.11 -3.79
C ALA A 482 29.52 1.85 -4.40
N MET A 483 28.21 1.64 -4.26
CA MET A 483 27.51 0.43 -4.73
C MET A 483 26.80 0.67 -6.07
N GLU A 484 27.58 1.05 -7.09
CA GLU A 484 27.07 1.28 -8.45
C GLU A 484 26.94 -0.04 -9.25
N GLU A 485 26.31 0.01 -10.42
CA GLU A 485 25.98 -1.15 -11.27
C GLU A 485 27.18 -2.08 -11.57
N ASP A 486 28.37 -1.51 -11.76
CA ASP A 486 29.60 -2.27 -12.08
C ASP A 486 30.32 -2.84 -10.84
N VAL A 487 29.85 -2.50 -9.63
CA VAL A 487 30.42 -2.97 -8.36
C VAL A 487 29.71 -4.26 -7.94
N ARG A 488 30.26 -5.39 -8.37
CA ARG A 488 29.61 -6.71 -8.26
C ARG A 488 30.31 -7.70 -7.35
N THR A 489 31.40 -7.28 -6.73
CA THR A 489 32.17 -8.10 -5.80
C THR A 489 32.64 -7.28 -4.61
N ARG A 490 32.98 -7.95 -3.54
CA ARG A 490 33.55 -7.33 -2.36
C ARG A 490 34.84 -6.56 -2.66
N GLU A 491 35.68 -7.09 -3.54
CA GLU A 491 36.92 -6.46 -3.97
C GLU A 491 36.64 -5.17 -4.77
N ALA A 492 35.70 -5.22 -5.70
CA ALA A 492 35.27 -4.04 -6.47
C ALA A 492 34.69 -2.96 -5.55
N PHE A 493 33.90 -3.34 -4.55
CA PHE A 493 33.37 -2.42 -3.54
C PHE A 493 34.48 -1.74 -2.73
N ARG A 494 35.46 -2.52 -2.24
CA ARG A 494 36.65 -1.96 -1.57
C ARG A 494 37.35 -0.94 -2.46
N ASP A 495 37.63 -1.30 -3.70
CA ASP A 495 38.42 -0.46 -4.63
C ASP A 495 37.63 0.80 -4.99
N ARG A 496 36.30 0.73 -5.14
CA ARG A 496 35.45 1.89 -5.36
C ARG A 496 35.44 2.83 -4.15
N LEU A 497 35.32 2.31 -2.93
CA LEU A 497 35.44 3.13 -1.70
C LEU A 497 36.78 3.83 -1.61
N VAL A 498 37.89 3.16 -1.97
CA VAL A 498 39.22 3.77 -1.98
C VAL A 498 39.34 4.83 -3.07
N GLN A 499 38.68 4.64 -4.21
CA GLN A 499 38.63 5.60 -5.32
C GLN A 499 37.88 6.88 -4.92
N LEU A 500 36.69 6.74 -4.36
CA LEU A 500 35.84 7.86 -3.95
C LEU A 500 36.42 8.58 -2.72
N TYR A 501 36.98 7.82 -1.77
CA TYR A 501 37.47 8.33 -0.49
C TYR A 501 38.96 8.01 -0.26
N PRO A 502 39.91 8.54 -1.07
CA PRO A 502 41.32 8.16 -1.00
C PRO A 502 41.96 8.48 0.35
N SER A 503 41.47 9.49 1.07
CA SER A 503 41.93 9.82 2.44
C SER A 503 41.56 8.74 3.47
N ARG A 504 40.59 7.92 3.18
CA ARG A 504 40.08 6.80 4.04
C ARG A 504 40.68 5.43 3.67
N ARG A 505 41.56 5.35 2.63
CA ARG A 505 42.16 4.11 2.11
C ARG A 505 42.60 3.17 3.23
N ARG A 506 43.36 3.64 4.21
CA ARG A 506 43.90 2.83 5.29
C ARG A 506 42.80 2.17 6.12
N VAL A 507 41.73 2.90 6.39
CA VAL A 507 40.57 2.40 7.15
C VAL A 507 39.83 1.31 6.35
N VAL A 508 39.57 1.58 5.08
CA VAL A 508 38.90 0.63 4.17
C VAL A 508 39.71 -0.67 4.09
N GLU A 509 41.01 -0.59 3.74
CA GLU A 509 41.89 -1.76 3.64
C GLU A 509 41.97 -2.56 4.96
N GLN A 510 42.00 -1.89 6.11
CA GLN A 510 42.02 -2.57 7.41
C GLN A 510 40.75 -3.35 7.69
N VAL A 511 39.57 -2.84 7.30
CA VAL A 511 38.31 -3.54 7.46
C VAL A 511 38.27 -4.78 6.58
N PHE A 512 38.55 -4.63 5.28
CA PHE A 512 38.49 -5.75 4.33
C PHE A 512 39.53 -6.85 4.65
N ASN A 513 40.77 -6.50 5.02
CA ASN A 513 41.81 -7.47 5.38
C ASN A 513 41.46 -8.33 6.61
N ARG A 514 40.49 -7.93 7.41
CA ARG A 514 40.00 -8.72 8.53
C ARG A 514 39.16 -9.92 8.09
N TYR A 515 38.60 -9.86 6.89
CA TYR A 515 37.65 -10.85 6.34
C TYR A 515 38.16 -11.59 5.09
N ASN A 516 39.44 -11.40 4.75
CA ASN A 516 40.14 -12.14 3.71
C ASN A 516 40.67 -13.49 4.22
#